data_49581cc37fafdc2ddbbe4c8a6e14eefc
#
_entry.id   49581cc37fafdc2ddbbe4c8a6e14eefc
#
_cell.length_a   1.000
_cell.length_b   1.000
_cell.length_c   1.000
_cell.angle_alpha   90.00
_cell.angle_beta   90.00
_cell.angle_gamma   90.00
#
_symmetry.space_group_name_H-M   'P 1'
#
loop_
_entity.id
_entity.type
_entity.pdbx_description
1 polymer ?
#
loop_
_entity_poly.entity_id
_entity_poly.type
_entity_poly.pdbx_seq_one_letter_code
_entity_poly.pdbx_strand_id
1 'polypeptide(L)'
;MRDPKLAIRALIANIENGKTPADKAWDQIKMIKEEYVRRLGQQSWNSFIGHRFQGIVHTILKGYAKKLKDENEDFRGLEVLTAEEAKRDEIIMRKLAVKYGDFLLLPDVDSAIVWMDPEHKWESGILAVISCKTSLRERIAQACYWKLKLISSDVQKSIRVFLATADHDDDFSIKNDVERFNGKSRDRVISEYELDGVYILKEDFRVDWESAKVKRFERIFGDIVELTKNRGKLQ
;
A
#
# COMPACT_ATOMS: atom_id res chain seq x y z
N MET A 1 -8.48 18.27 -24.92
CA MET A 1 -8.41 17.52 -23.65
C MET A 1 -7.14 17.96 -22.92
N ARG A 2 -7.19 18.13 -21.59
CA ARG A 2 -6.06 18.64 -20.79
C ARG A 2 -4.87 17.67 -20.82
N ASP A 3 -3.65 18.18 -20.58
CA ASP A 3 -2.43 17.37 -20.45
C ASP A 3 -2.66 16.28 -19.37
N PRO A 4 -2.45 14.99 -19.69
CA PRO A 4 -2.65 13.89 -18.75
C PRO A 4 -1.85 14.04 -17.43
N LYS A 5 -0.69 14.70 -17.48
CA LYS A 5 0.10 15.01 -16.27
C LYS A 5 -0.62 16.01 -15.36
N LEU A 6 -1.30 16.99 -15.95
CA LEU A 6 -2.13 17.92 -15.21
C LEU A 6 -3.39 17.25 -14.68
N ALA A 7 -3.96 16.28 -15.42
CA ALA A 7 -5.12 15.51 -14.99
C ALA A 7 -4.81 14.68 -13.71
N ILE A 8 -3.66 14.02 -13.64
CA ILE A 8 -3.24 13.28 -12.43
C ILE A 8 -3.05 14.25 -11.25
N ARG A 9 -2.41 15.41 -11.46
CA ARG A 9 -2.25 16.41 -10.39
C ARG A 9 -3.60 16.93 -9.88
N ALA A 10 -4.52 17.21 -10.80
CA ALA A 10 -5.87 17.65 -10.44
C ALA A 10 -6.64 16.55 -9.69
N LEU A 11 -6.49 15.30 -10.08
CA LEU A 11 -7.11 14.17 -9.39
C LEU A 11 -6.57 14.06 -7.94
N ILE A 12 -5.25 14.11 -7.75
CA ILE A 12 -4.65 14.10 -6.42
C ILE A 12 -5.23 15.23 -5.56
N ALA A 13 -5.23 16.47 -6.06
CA ALA A 13 -5.80 17.60 -5.35
C ALA A 13 -7.31 17.44 -5.04
N ASN A 14 -8.06 16.79 -5.95
CA ASN A 14 -9.48 16.52 -5.72
C ASN A 14 -9.70 15.45 -4.63
N ILE A 15 -8.83 14.45 -4.53
CA ILE A 15 -8.88 13.46 -3.44
C ILE A 15 -8.56 14.14 -2.11
N GLU A 16 -7.48 14.91 -2.04
CA GLU A 16 -7.05 15.64 -0.85
C GLU A 16 -8.13 16.61 -0.32
N ASN A 17 -8.86 17.24 -1.24
CA ASN A 17 -9.96 18.15 -0.92
C ASN A 17 -11.33 17.48 -0.77
N GLY A 18 -11.40 16.15 -0.81
CA GLY A 18 -12.64 15.39 -0.67
C GLY A 18 -13.63 15.48 -1.84
N LYS A 19 -13.21 16.07 -2.98
CA LYS A 19 -14.05 16.22 -4.18
C LYS A 19 -14.16 14.93 -4.98
N THR A 20 -13.15 14.07 -4.89
CA THR A 20 -13.15 12.73 -5.50
C THR A 20 -13.06 11.71 -4.38
N PRO A 21 -14.01 10.78 -4.26
CA PRO A 21 -13.92 9.68 -3.32
C PRO A 21 -12.66 8.85 -3.57
N ALA A 22 -11.91 8.54 -2.50
CA ALA A 22 -10.63 7.84 -2.61
C ALA A 22 -10.77 6.43 -3.20
N ASP A 23 -11.87 5.74 -2.87
CA ASP A 23 -12.24 4.43 -3.40
C ASP A 23 -12.56 4.44 -4.91
N LYS A 24 -12.85 5.62 -5.49
CA LYS A 24 -13.06 5.83 -6.92
C LYS A 24 -11.86 6.41 -7.67
N ALA A 25 -10.84 6.81 -6.93
CA ALA A 25 -9.67 7.47 -7.50
C ALA A 25 -8.93 6.59 -8.50
N TRP A 26 -8.86 5.29 -8.22
CA TRP A 26 -8.15 4.36 -9.10
C TRP A 26 -8.81 4.21 -10.48
N ASP A 27 -10.13 4.18 -10.54
CA ASP A 27 -10.85 4.14 -11.82
C ASP A 27 -10.57 5.38 -12.67
N GLN A 28 -10.47 6.56 -12.04
CA GLN A 28 -10.08 7.79 -12.74
C GLN A 28 -8.63 7.76 -13.22
N ILE A 29 -7.72 7.14 -12.47
CA ILE A 29 -6.32 6.94 -12.89
C ILE A 29 -6.26 6.05 -14.14
N LYS A 30 -7.05 4.99 -14.21
CA LYS A 30 -7.16 4.12 -15.40
C LYS A 30 -7.56 4.91 -16.64
N MET A 31 -8.61 5.73 -16.54
CA MET A 31 -9.06 6.58 -17.66
C MET A 31 -7.98 7.57 -18.12
N ILE A 32 -7.25 8.17 -17.15
CA ILE A 32 -6.14 9.10 -17.47
C ILE A 32 -5.00 8.34 -18.15
N LYS A 33 -4.71 7.10 -17.73
CA LYS A 33 -3.67 6.24 -18.31
C LYS A 33 -3.97 5.95 -19.77
N GLU A 34 -5.19 5.55 -20.12
CA GLU A 34 -5.57 5.27 -21.52
C GLU A 34 -5.26 6.46 -22.43
N GLU A 35 -5.64 7.66 -22.01
CA GLU A 35 -5.35 8.88 -22.75
C GLU A 35 -3.86 9.22 -22.80
N TYR A 36 -3.15 9.00 -21.70
CA TYR A 36 -1.70 9.21 -21.60
C TYR A 36 -0.94 8.28 -22.56
N VAL A 37 -1.27 6.98 -22.52
CA VAL A 37 -0.63 5.95 -23.34
C VAL A 37 -0.90 6.20 -24.82
N ARG A 38 -2.12 6.58 -25.17
CA ARG A 38 -2.47 6.93 -26.56
C ARG A 38 -1.62 8.08 -27.12
N ARG A 39 -1.24 9.06 -26.29
CA ARG A 39 -0.48 10.24 -26.71
C ARG A 39 1.03 10.08 -26.63
N LEU A 40 1.52 9.46 -25.58
CA LEU A 40 2.93 9.47 -25.21
C LEU A 40 3.55 8.07 -25.10
N GLY A 41 2.75 7.02 -25.28
CA GLY A 41 3.17 5.62 -25.26
C GLY A 41 3.28 5.01 -23.85
N GLN A 42 3.22 3.69 -23.82
CA GLN A 42 3.24 2.90 -22.58
C GLN A 42 4.53 3.09 -21.75
N GLN A 43 5.68 3.16 -22.42
CA GLN A 43 6.97 3.34 -21.72
C GLN A 43 7.03 4.69 -21.00
N SER A 44 6.51 5.75 -21.61
CA SER A 44 6.42 7.08 -20.99
C SER A 44 5.48 7.06 -19.78
N TRP A 45 4.35 6.32 -19.86
CA TRP A 45 3.47 6.11 -18.71
C TRP A 45 4.18 5.39 -17.57
N ASN A 46 4.88 4.29 -17.85
CA ASN A 46 5.58 3.51 -16.85
C ASN A 46 6.63 4.35 -16.10
N SER A 47 7.39 5.17 -16.81
CA SER A 47 8.34 6.11 -16.22
C SER A 47 7.62 7.17 -15.36
N PHE A 48 6.55 7.77 -15.89
CA PHE A 48 5.78 8.80 -15.19
C PHE A 48 5.14 8.28 -13.90
N ILE A 49 4.48 7.12 -13.95
CA ILE A 49 3.83 6.53 -12.79
C ILE A 49 4.86 6.03 -11.77
N GLY A 50 5.99 5.47 -12.24
CA GLY A 50 7.05 4.96 -11.37
C GLY A 50 7.56 5.99 -10.37
N HIS A 51 7.71 7.24 -10.80
CA HIS A 51 8.13 8.35 -9.93
C HIS A 51 7.04 8.87 -8.99
N ARG A 52 5.77 8.54 -9.23
CA ARG A 52 4.63 9.09 -8.49
C ARG A 52 3.78 8.05 -7.79
N PHE A 53 4.02 6.80 -8.08
CA PHE A 53 3.20 5.69 -7.64
C PHE A 53 2.97 5.68 -6.12
N GLN A 54 4.05 5.79 -5.37
CA GLN A 54 4.02 5.87 -3.91
C GLN A 54 3.13 7.02 -3.41
N GLY A 55 3.33 8.23 -3.95
CA GLY A 55 2.53 9.40 -3.57
C GLY A 55 1.05 9.26 -3.93
N ILE A 56 0.74 8.63 -5.08
CA ILE A 56 -0.64 8.35 -5.50
C ILE A 56 -1.29 7.36 -4.54
N VAL A 57 -0.66 6.24 -4.26
CA VAL A 57 -1.16 5.24 -3.30
C VAL A 57 -1.38 5.88 -1.94
N HIS A 58 -0.39 6.62 -1.43
CA HIS A 58 -0.50 7.33 -0.16
C HIS A 58 -1.71 8.28 -0.14
N THR A 59 -1.87 9.13 -1.15
CA THR A 59 -2.98 10.10 -1.23
C THR A 59 -4.34 9.41 -1.25
N ILE A 60 -4.48 8.32 -2.00
CA ILE A 60 -5.72 7.53 -2.04
C ILE A 60 -6.05 6.97 -0.65
N LEU A 61 -5.08 6.36 0.01
CA LEU A 61 -5.28 5.77 1.33
C LEU A 61 -5.56 6.82 2.41
N LYS A 62 -4.85 7.95 2.38
CA LYS A 62 -5.08 9.07 3.30
C LYS A 62 -6.48 9.68 3.11
N GLY A 63 -6.92 9.84 1.86
CA GLY A 63 -8.27 10.30 1.54
C GLY A 63 -9.35 9.30 2.02
N TYR A 64 -9.09 8.00 1.90
CA TYR A 64 -9.99 6.99 2.41
C TYR A 64 -10.09 6.98 3.95
N ALA A 65 -8.95 7.07 4.64
CA ALA A 65 -8.93 7.17 6.09
C ALA A 65 -9.70 8.41 6.58
N LYS A 66 -9.53 9.56 5.89
CA LYS A 66 -10.30 10.76 6.18
C LYS A 66 -11.81 10.53 6.02
N LYS A 67 -12.24 9.93 4.90
CA LYS A 67 -13.65 9.57 4.68
C LYS A 67 -14.21 8.71 5.81
N LEU A 68 -13.49 7.66 6.22
CA LEU A 68 -13.92 6.80 7.32
C LEU A 68 -14.07 7.58 8.63
N LYS A 69 -13.16 8.48 8.94
CA LYS A 69 -13.25 9.34 10.16
C LYS A 69 -14.46 10.27 10.11
N ASP A 70 -14.75 10.84 8.94
CA ASP A 70 -15.87 11.75 8.76
C ASP A 70 -17.23 11.02 8.86
N GLU A 71 -17.27 9.73 8.52
CA GLU A 71 -18.50 8.91 8.50
C GLU A 71 -18.74 8.12 9.81
N ASN A 72 -17.70 7.81 10.59
CA ASN A 72 -17.84 6.95 11.77
C ASN A 72 -16.74 7.22 12.82
N GLU A 73 -17.16 7.56 14.04
CA GLU A 73 -16.31 7.80 15.21
C GLU A 73 -15.37 6.63 15.57
N ASP A 74 -15.73 5.40 15.23
CA ASP A 74 -14.88 4.22 15.46
C ASP A 74 -13.53 4.32 14.74
N PHE A 75 -13.41 5.18 13.73
CA PHE A 75 -12.20 5.42 12.94
C PHE A 75 -11.48 6.73 13.29
N ARG A 76 -11.90 7.47 14.32
CA ARG A 76 -11.36 8.79 14.67
C ARG A 76 -9.83 8.84 14.79
N GLY A 77 -9.22 7.75 15.25
CA GLY A 77 -7.76 7.63 15.38
C GLY A 77 -7.04 7.06 14.17
N LEU A 78 -7.75 6.67 13.09
CA LEU A 78 -7.13 6.11 11.90
C LEU A 78 -6.39 7.18 11.11
N GLU A 79 -5.09 7.00 10.90
CA GLU A 79 -4.25 7.88 10.10
C GLU A 79 -3.43 7.09 9.09
N VAL A 80 -3.06 7.73 7.99
CA VAL A 80 -2.09 7.22 7.02
C VAL A 80 -0.94 8.22 6.96
N LEU A 81 0.23 7.76 7.37
CA LEU A 81 1.45 8.57 7.46
C LEU A 81 2.41 8.19 6.33
N THR A 82 3.09 9.17 5.77
CA THR A 82 4.30 8.93 4.96
C THR A 82 5.44 8.44 5.85
N ALA A 83 6.50 7.88 5.25
CA ALA A 83 7.72 7.52 5.98
C ALA A 83 8.28 8.70 6.80
N GLU A 84 8.24 9.92 6.24
CA GLU A 84 8.75 11.11 6.91
C GLU A 84 7.83 11.59 8.05
N GLU A 85 6.50 11.51 7.89
CA GLU A 85 5.54 11.80 8.96
C GLU A 85 5.72 10.80 10.12
N ALA A 86 5.85 9.51 9.81
CA ALA A 86 6.08 8.45 10.80
C ALA A 86 7.40 8.64 11.59
N LYS A 87 8.46 9.10 10.92
CA LYS A 87 9.74 9.42 11.57
C LYS A 87 9.67 10.62 12.52
N ARG A 88 8.77 11.57 12.26
CA ARG A 88 8.60 12.77 13.10
C ARG A 88 7.75 12.52 14.34
N ASP A 89 6.89 11.52 14.33
CA ASP A 89 6.13 11.11 15.50
C ASP A 89 6.98 10.15 16.34
N GLU A 90 7.37 10.58 17.53
CA GLU A 90 8.29 9.82 18.39
C GLU A 90 7.72 8.45 18.80
N ILE A 91 6.42 8.34 19.03
CA ILE A 91 5.78 7.09 19.44
C ILE A 91 5.74 6.11 18.29
N ILE A 92 5.29 6.57 17.13
CA ILE A 92 5.21 5.74 15.92
C ILE A 92 6.63 5.33 15.48
N MET A 93 7.57 6.27 15.48
CA MET A 93 8.97 5.98 15.14
C MET A 93 9.55 4.88 16.03
N ARG A 94 9.38 4.98 17.37
CA ARG A 94 9.88 3.97 18.33
C ARG A 94 9.21 2.62 18.13
N LYS A 95 7.90 2.60 17.86
CA LYS A 95 7.15 1.37 17.61
C LYS A 95 7.47 0.75 16.24
N LEU A 96 8.00 1.51 15.29
CA LEU A 96 8.43 1.02 13.99
C LEU A 96 9.89 0.53 13.98
N ALA A 97 10.75 1.09 14.83
CA ALA A 97 12.17 0.85 14.82
C ALA A 97 12.53 -0.60 15.19
N VAL A 98 13.29 -1.28 14.35
CA VAL A 98 13.79 -2.64 14.53
C VAL A 98 15.17 -2.62 15.18
N LYS A 99 15.37 -3.46 16.17
CA LYS A 99 16.64 -3.56 16.92
C LYS A 99 17.66 -4.44 16.18
N TYR A 100 18.87 -3.92 16.01
CA TYR A 100 20.03 -4.62 15.47
C TYR A 100 21.20 -4.45 16.44
N GLY A 101 21.40 -5.38 17.35
CA GLY A 101 22.38 -5.20 18.44
C GLY A 101 22.03 -3.96 19.25
N ASP A 102 22.93 -2.99 19.27
CA ASP A 102 22.75 -1.71 20.00
C ASP A 102 22.09 -0.62 19.15
N PHE A 103 21.76 -0.90 17.88
CA PHE A 103 21.20 0.07 16.96
C PHE A 103 19.71 -0.15 16.76
N LEU A 104 18.98 0.95 16.53
CA LEU A 104 17.59 0.96 16.09
C LEU A 104 17.53 1.49 14.67
N LEU A 105 17.00 0.67 13.76
CA LEU A 105 16.86 1.03 12.36
C LEU A 105 15.38 1.04 11.97
N LEU A 106 14.97 2.03 11.18
CA LEU A 106 13.63 2.08 10.63
C LEU A 106 13.54 1.24 9.36
N PRO A 107 12.48 0.43 9.19
CA PRO A 107 12.25 -0.27 7.94
C PRO A 107 12.02 0.73 6.79
N ASP A 108 12.46 0.33 5.60
CA ASP A 108 12.17 1.06 4.36
C ASP A 108 10.72 0.80 3.94
N VAL A 109 9.83 1.66 4.42
CA VAL A 109 8.40 1.62 4.11
C VAL A 109 7.98 2.93 3.46
N ASP A 110 6.99 2.86 2.57
CA ASP A 110 6.53 4.03 1.83
C ASP A 110 5.39 4.75 2.55
N SER A 111 4.54 3.99 3.24
CA SER A 111 3.46 4.53 4.07
C SER A 111 3.18 3.62 5.27
N ALA A 112 2.67 4.20 6.36
CA ALA A 112 2.19 3.49 7.53
C ALA A 112 0.72 3.80 7.79
N ILE A 113 -0.08 2.76 8.02
CA ILE A 113 -1.44 2.86 8.53
C ILE A 113 -1.35 2.73 10.04
N VAL A 114 -1.78 3.77 10.75
CA VAL A 114 -1.62 3.86 12.19
C VAL A 114 -2.95 4.15 12.87
N TRP A 115 -3.05 3.74 14.10
CA TRP A 115 -4.07 4.20 15.03
C TRP A 115 -3.42 5.22 15.97
N MET A 116 -3.83 6.47 15.87
CA MET A 116 -3.44 7.53 16.80
C MET A 116 -4.50 7.60 17.88
N ASP A 117 -4.18 7.06 19.08
CA ASP A 117 -5.18 7.08 20.15
C ASP A 117 -5.44 8.52 20.59
N PRO A 118 -6.72 8.98 20.56
CA PRO A 118 -7.04 10.36 20.82
C PRO A 118 -6.97 10.75 22.30
N GLU A 119 -7.03 9.77 23.19
CA GLU A 119 -7.03 9.98 24.65
C GLU A 119 -5.67 9.63 25.27
N HIS A 120 -5.07 8.55 24.79
CA HIS A 120 -3.83 8.00 25.35
C HIS A 120 -2.77 7.79 24.26
N LYS A 121 -1.93 8.76 24.03
CA LYS A 121 -0.88 8.68 22.98
C LYS A 121 -0.06 7.39 22.98
N TRP A 122 0.20 6.82 24.14
CA TRP A 122 0.97 5.56 24.30
C TRP A 122 0.28 4.34 23.68
N GLU A 123 -1.04 4.38 23.57
CA GLU A 123 -1.85 3.34 22.96
C GLU A 123 -1.90 3.47 21.44
N SER A 124 -1.41 4.58 20.89
CA SER A 124 -1.20 4.71 19.46
C SER A 124 -0.32 3.58 18.95
N GLY A 125 -0.65 3.03 17.78
CA GLY A 125 0.06 1.88 17.24
C GLY A 125 0.04 1.81 15.73
N ILE A 126 0.86 0.91 15.18
CA ILE A 126 0.97 0.69 13.75
C ILE A 126 0.14 -0.52 13.39
N LEU A 127 -0.86 -0.36 12.53
CA LEU A 127 -1.72 -1.42 12.05
C LEU A 127 -1.05 -2.15 10.87
N ALA A 128 -0.53 -1.38 9.92
CA ALA A 128 0.17 -1.92 8.77
C ALA A 128 1.22 -0.95 8.24
N VAL A 129 2.22 -1.50 7.57
CA VAL A 129 3.15 -0.75 6.72
C VAL A 129 2.96 -1.16 5.27
N ILE A 130 3.16 -0.22 4.35
CA ILE A 130 2.95 -0.42 2.93
C ILE A 130 4.23 -0.12 2.19
N SER A 131 4.68 -1.07 1.37
CA SER A 131 5.71 -0.88 0.37
C SER A 131 5.06 -0.72 -1.01
N CYS A 132 5.48 0.30 -1.76
CA CYS A 132 4.93 0.60 -3.08
C CYS A 132 6.00 0.36 -4.15
N LYS A 133 5.76 -0.57 -5.06
CA LYS A 133 6.71 -0.92 -6.13
C LYS A 133 5.96 -1.03 -7.46
N THR A 134 6.50 -0.43 -8.52
CA THR A 134 5.89 -0.56 -9.85
C THR A 134 6.35 -1.81 -10.58
N SER A 135 7.52 -2.34 -10.22
CA SER A 135 8.05 -3.63 -10.65
C SER A 135 8.77 -4.29 -9.48
N LEU A 136 8.77 -5.58 -9.43
CA LEU A 136 9.24 -6.32 -8.24
C LEU A 136 10.69 -6.71 -8.33
N ARG A 137 11.06 -7.49 -9.30
CA ARG A 137 12.43 -8.06 -9.41
C ARG A 137 12.98 -8.44 -8.03
N GLU A 138 14.17 -7.97 -7.69
CA GLU A 138 14.79 -8.25 -6.38
C GLU A 138 14.12 -7.50 -5.20
N ARG A 139 13.20 -6.57 -5.48
CA ARG A 139 12.60 -5.69 -4.45
C ARG A 139 11.55 -6.41 -3.58
N ILE A 140 11.03 -7.55 -4.05
CA ILE A 140 10.16 -8.38 -3.22
C ILE A 140 10.90 -8.87 -1.97
N ALA A 141 12.17 -9.24 -2.12
CA ALA A 141 13.00 -9.69 -1.01
C ALA A 141 13.14 -8.63 0.09
N GLN A 142 13.15 -7.34 -0.29
CA GLN A 142 13.20 -6.24 0.67
C GLN A 142 11.94 -6.17 1.54
N ALA A 143 10.75 -6.28 0.93
CA ALA A 143 9.49 -6.27 1.68
C ALA A 143 9.38 -7.50 2.61
N CYS A 144 9.75 -8.68 2.10
CA CYS A 144 9.77 -9.92 2.89
C CYS A 144 10.78 -9.85 4.04
N TYR A 145 11.97 -9.29 3.80
CA TYR A 145 12.99 -9.09 4.83
C TYR A 145 12.45 -8.24 5.99
N TRP A 146 11.82 -7.11 5.68
CA TRP A 146 11.24 -6.27 6.73
C TRP A 146 10.09 -6.96 7.45
N LYS A 147 9.27 -7.76 6.76
CA LYS A 147 8.25 -8.60 7.40
C LYS A 147 8.88 -9.54 8.43
N LEU A 148 9.92 -10.30 8.05
CA LEU A 148 10.61 -11.20 8.94
C LEU A 148 11.20 -10.48 10.16
N LYS A 149 11.76 -9.27 9.96
CA LYS A 149 12.31 -8.47 11.05
C LYS A 149 11.22 -7.96 12.01
N LEU A 150 10.08 -7.53 11.49
CA LEU A 150 8.96 -7.08 12.33
C LEU A 150 8.36 -8.23 13.15
N ILE A 151 8.13 -9.40 12.55
CA ILE A 151 7.57 -10.54 13.29
C ILE A 151 8.53 -11.14 14.32
N SER A 152 9.83 -10.90 14.18
CA SER A 152 10.83 -11.36 15.18
C SER A 152 10.86 -10.51 16.46
N SER A 153 10.11 -9.42 16.51
CA SER A 153 10.01 -8.51 17.65
C SER A 153 8.67 -8.68 18.35
N ASP A 154 8.67 -8.79 19.67
CA ASP A 154 7.44 -8.90 20.46
C ASP A 154 6.54 -7.66 20.34
N VAL A 155 7.13 -6.49 20.15
CA VAL A 155 6.40 -5.22 20.02
C VAL A 155 5.79 -5.04 18.63
N GLN A 156 6.41 -5.61 17.58
CA GLN A 156 6.09 -5.33 16.18
C GLN A 156 5.44 -6.49 15.46
N LYS A 157 5.35 -7.65 16.08
CA LYS A 157 4.84 -8.89 15.44
C LYS A 157 3.42 -8.78 14.91
N SER A 158 2.63 -7.86 15.45
CA SER A 158 1.25 -7.60 15.02
C SER A 158 1.16 -6.68 13.79
N ILE A 159 2.25 -5.97 13.44
CA ILE A 159 2.27 -5.06 12.30
C ILE A 159 2.12 -5.86 11.01
N ARG A 160 1.10 -5.53 10.22
CA ARG A 160 0.91 -6.13 8.91
C ARG A 160 1.84 -5.48 7.89
N VAL A 161 2.34 -6.28 6.95
CA VAL A 161 3.19 -5.77 5.86
C VAL A 161 2.47 -6.00 4.54
N PHE A 162 2.13 -4.90 3.90
CA PHE A 162 1.43 -4.87 2.62
C PHE A 162 2.37 -4.42 1.50
N LEU A 163 2.13 -4.97 0.33
CA LEU A 163 2.74 -4.54 -0.93
C LEU A 163 1.66 -3.97 -1.85
N ALA A 164 1.84 -2.76 -2.35
CA ALA A 164 1.06 -2.21 -3.44
C ALA A 164 1.92 -2.16 -4.70
N THR A 165 1.43 -2.73 -5.81
CA THR A 165 2.23 -2.80 -7.05
C THR A 165 1.40 -2.56 -8.30
N ALA A 166 2.02 -1.88 -9.27
CA ALA A 166 1.47 -1.77 -10.63
C ALA A 166 1.75 -3.02 -11.49
N ASP A 167 2.57 -3.94 -10.97
CA ASP A 167 2.90 -5.22 -11.59
C ASP A 167 3.29 -5.11 -13.08
N HIS A 168 4.25 -4.22 -13.37
CA HIS A 168 4.70 -3.99 -14.74
C HIS A 168 5.36 -5.22 -15.36
N ASP A 169 5.97 -6.08 -14.55
CA ASP A 169 6.66 -7.29 -14.99
C ASP A 169 5.70 -8.49 -15.10
N ASP A 170 4.39 -8.29 -14.79
CA ASP A 170 3.33 -9.29 -14.86
C ASP A 170 3.58 -10.53 -14.00
N ASP A 171 4.14 -10.29 -12.81
CA ASP A 171 4.51 -11.35 -11.87
C ASP A 171 3.32 -11.96 -11.14
N PHE A 172 2.23 -11.22 -10.99
CA PHE A 172 1.04 -11.67 -10.25
C PHE A 172 -0.04 -12.32 -11.11
N SER A 173 0.08 -12.32 -12.44
CA SER A 173 -0.82 -13.06 -13.32
C SER A 173 -0.68 -14.57 -13.14
N ILE A 174 -1.75 -15.33 -13.38
CA ILE A 174 -1.70 -16.79 -13.48
C ILE A 174 -1.63 -17.17 -14.96
N LYS A 175 -0.56 -17.87 -15.36
CA LYS A 175 -0.31 -18.26 -16.75
C LYS A 175 0.02 -19.75 -16.82
N ASN A 176 -0.45 -20.43 -17.85
CA ASN A 176 0.00 -21.79 -18.20
C ASN A 176 1.39 -21.73 -18.84
N ASP A 177 2.41 -21.66 -18.00
CA ASP A 177 3.81 -21.60 -18.40
C ASP A 177 4.59 -22.67 -17.62
N VAL A 178 5.51 -23.34 -18.31
CA VAL A 178 6.30 -24.45 -17.76
C VAL A 178 7.21 -23.99 -16.61
N GLU A 179 7.62 -22.73 -16.62
CA GLU A 179 8.47 -22.14 -15.58
C GLU A 179 7.69 -21.66 -14.34
N ARG A 180 6.34 -21.76 -14.37
CA ARG A 180 5.48 -21.26 -13.29
C ARG A 180 4.96 -22.39 -12.41
N PHE A 181 4.90 -22.15 -11.09
CA PHE A 181 4.39 -23.10 -10.09
C PHE A 181 2.85 -23.06 -10.07
N ASN A 182 2.22 -24.02 -10.74
CA ASN A 182 0.75 -24.00 -10.93
C ASN A 182 0.26 -22.65 -11.53
N GLY A 183 0.99 -22.15 -12.52
CA GLY A 183 0.68 -20.88 -13.18
C GLY A 183 1.15 -19.63 -12.45
N LYS A 184 1.70 -19.73 -11.24
CA LYS A 184 2.19 -18.61 -10.44
C LYS A 184 3.69 -18.40 -10.66
N SER A 185 4.11 -17.14 -10.74
CA SER A 185 5.53 -16.79 -10.72
C SER A 185 6.15 -17.10 -9.35
N ARG A 186 7.48 -17.18 -9.32
CA ARG A 186 8.24 -17.31 -8.06
C ARG A 186 7.94 -16.15 -7.10
N ASP A 187 7.91 -14.92 -7.60
CA ASP A 187 7.69 -13.72 -6.80
C ASP A 187 6.28 -13.67 -6.22
N ARG A 188 5.29 -14.12 -6.98
CA ARG A 188 3.93 -14.29 -6.48
C ARG A 188 3.88 -15.32 -5.35
N VAL A 189 4.49 -16.50 -5.52
CA VAL A 189 4.51 -17.54 -4.49
C VAL A 189 5.15 -17.02 -3.20
N ILE A 190 6.31 -16.38 -3.31
CA ILE A 190 7.02 -15.79 -2.15
C ILE A 190 6.13 -14.74 -1.47
N SER A 191 5.52 -13.83 -2.23
CA SER A 191 4.68 -12.78 -1.69
C SER A 191 3.45 -13.31 -0.96
N GLU A 192 2.79 -14.32 -1.54
CA GLU A 192 1.61 -14.97 -0.93
C GLU A 192 1.98 -15.67 0.39
N TYR A 193 3.20 -16.18 0.51
CA TYR A 193 3.66 -16.84 1.73
C TYR A 193 4.07 -15.83 2.80
N GLU A 194 4.93 -14.88 2.46
CA GLU A 194 5.62 -14.01 3.42
C GLU A 194 4.79 -12.78 3.83
N LEU A 195 4.07 -12.14 2.89
CA LEU A 195 3.39 -10.88 3.16
C LEU A 195 1.97 -11.10 3.70
N ASP A 196 1.41 -10.08 4.34
CA ASP A 196 0.04 -10.11 4.85
C ASP A 196 -1.00 -9.72 3.79
N GLY A 197 -0.58 -8.97 2.76
CA GLY A 197 -1.41 -8.59 1.63
C GLY A 197 -0.61 -7.99 0.49
N VAL A 198 -1.05 -8.28 -0.73
CA VAL A 198 -0.50 -7.73 -1.97
C VAL A 198 -1.65 -7.17 -2.78
N TYR A 199 -1.55 -5.89 -3.14
CA TYR A 199 -2.63 -5.17 -3.81
C TYR A 199 -2.18 -4.70 -5.18
N ILE A 200 -2.84 -5.23 -6.21
CA ILE A 200 -2.45 -5.09 -7.60
C ILE A 200 -3.22 -3.94 -8.25
N LEU A 201 -2.47 -2.95 -8.71
CA LEU A 201 -2.99 -1.76 -9.41
C LEU A 201 -2.86 -1.92 -10.92
N LYS A 202 -3.26 -3.06 -11.45
CA LYS A 202 -3.19 -3.39 -12.87
C LYS A 202 -4.60 -3.66 -13.39
N GLU A 203 -4.97 -3.05 -14.53
CA GLU A 203 -6.33 -3.10 -15.08
C GLU A 203 -6.76 -4.49 -15.50
N ASP A 204 -5.83 -5.21 -16.14
CA ASP A 204 -6.05 -6.56 -16.65
C ASP A 204 -5.81 -7.65 -15.60
N PHE A 205 -5.59 -7.29 -14.33
CA PHE A 205 -5.53 -8.26 -13.24
C PHE A 205 -6.92 -8.84 -12.97
N ARG A 206 -7.08 -10.12 -13.27
CA ARG A 206 -8.38 -10.81 -13.29
C ARG A 206 -8.82 -11.19 -11.88
N VAL A 207 -10.14 -11.24 -11.67
CA VAL A 207 -10.74 -11.65 -10.39
C VAL A 207 -10.38 -13.10 -10.03
N ASP A 208 -10.33 -13.98 -11.03
CA ASP A 208 -9.96 -15.39 -10.84
C ASP A 208 -8.48 -15.61 -10.52
N TRP A 209 -7.66 -14.55 -10.59
CA TRP A 209 -6.28 -14.55 -10.11
C TRP A 209 -6.14 -14.09 -8.67
N GLU A 210 -7.20 -13.59 -8.03
CA GLU A 210 -7.17 -13.21 -6.62
C GLU A 210 -6.94 -14.46 -5.74
N SER A 211 -6.29 -14.24 -4.60
CA SER A 211 -6.15 -15.22 -3.53
C SER A 211 -6.47 -14.56 -2.19
N ALA A 212 -6.33 -15.27 -1.09
CA ALA A 212 -6.52 -14.69 0.24
C ALA A 212 -5.61 -13.47 0.49
N LYS A 213 -4.42 -13.43 -0.13
CA LYS A 213 -3.43 -12.37 0.09
C LYS A 213 -3.16 -11.50 -1.15
N VAL A 214 -3.21 -12.05 -2.36
CA VAL A 214 -3.03 -11.29 -3.60
C VAL A 214 -4.40 -10.87 -4.11
N LYS A 215 -4.64 -9.58 -4.14
CA LYS A 215 -5.96 -8.99 -4.38
C LYS A 215 -5.85 -7.79 -5.32
N ARG A 216 -6.94 -7.43 -5.97
CA ARG A 216 -7.03 -6.14 -6.63
C ARG A 216 -6.95 -5.01 -5.62
N PHE A 217 -6.42 -3.86 -6.03
CA PHE A 217 -6.11 -2.75 -5.13
C PHE A 217 -7.33 -2.28 -4.30
N GLU A 218 -8.50 -2.27 -4.88
CA GLU A 218 -9.72 -1.83 -4.19
C GLU A 218 -10.07 -2.67 -2.96
N ARG A 219 -9.51 -3.87 -2.83
CA ARG A 219 -9.72 -4.72 -1.64
C ARG A 219 -9.00 -4.20 -0.40
N ILE A 220 -7.96 -3.37 -0.57
CA ILE A 220 -7.20 -2.78 0.55
C ILE A 220 -8.11 -1.98 1.49
N PHE A 221 -9.14 -1.35 0.96
CA PHE A 221 -10.08 -0.55 1.75
C PHE A 221 -10.84 -1.38 2.78
N GLY A 222 -11.32 -2.56 2.38
CA GLY A 222 -11.95 -3.51 3.30
C GLY A 222 -11.00 -4.02 4.35
N ASP A 223 -9.77 -4.35 3.94
CA ASP A 223 -8.74 -4.86 4.86
C ASP A 223 -8.33 -3.79 5.90
N ILE A 224 -8.27 -2.50 5.53
CA ILE A 224 -8.02 -1.38 6.47
C ILE A 224 -9.15 -1.28 7.50
N VAL A 225 -10.41 -1.38 7.06
CA VAL A 225 -11.57 -1.36 7.96
C VAL A 225 -11.49 -2.52 8.96
N GLU A 226 -11.19 -3.72 8.47
CA GLU A 226 -11.07 -4.91 9.32
C GLU A 226 -9.93 -4.78 10.33
N LEU A 227 -8.74 -4.34 9.90
CA LEU A 227 -7.61 -4.10 10.79
C LEU A 227 -7.94 -3.08 11.87
N THR A 228 -8.58 -1.98 11.52
CA THR A 228 -8.94 -0.93 12.47
C THR A 228 -9.93 -1.42 13.51
N LYS A 229 -10.94 -2.19 13.10
CA LYS A 229 -11.93 -2.79 14.01
C LYS A 229 -11.31 -3.84 14.95
N ASN A 230 -10.34 -4.59 14.47
CA ASN A 230 -9.67 -5.65 15.23
C ASN A 230 -8.42 -5.18 15.99
N ARG A 231 -8.12 -3.87 16.04
CA ARG A 231 -6.90 -3.32 16.64
C ARG A 231 -6.66 -3.75 18.08
N GLY A 232 -7.71 -3.84 18.90
CA GLY A 232 -7.59 -4.28 20.30
C GLY A 232 -7.21 -5.76 20.49
N LYS A 233 -7.28 -6.57 19.44
CA LYS A 233 -6.85 -7.98 19.44
C LYS A 233 -5.40 -8.14 18.96
N LEU A 234 -4.79 -7.07 18.46
CA LEU A 234 -3.46 -7.06 17.87
C LEU A 234 -2.38 -6.58 18.88
N GLN A 235 -2.82 -6.07 20.00
CA GLN A 235 -1.98 -5.70 21.16
C GLN A 235 -1.89 -6.87 22.13
#